data_3cfe655fcf0bfe6cb958f03ba682cb19
#
_entry.id   3cfe655fcf0bfe6cb958f03ba682cb19
#
_cell.length_a   1.000
_cell.length_b   1.000
_cell.length_c   1.000
_cell.angle_alpha   90.00
_cell.angle_beta   90.00
_cell.angle_gamma   90.00
#
_symmetry.space_group_name_H-M   'P 1'
#
loop_
_entity.id
_entity.type
_entity.pdbx_description
1 polymer ?
#
loop_
_entity_poly.entity_id
_entity_poly.type
_entity_poly.pdbx_seq_one_letter_code
_entity_poly.pdbx_strand_id
1 'polypeptide(L)'
;MAFAIDDKFVSIQFCEGGYDYSILGADYKLIDGGVYDNPDITIHAALNDILEDMGVSEQTERVPVDYEELMEKADTVEQAEIEANHVVSDFKAKTNEMFNDIEGQSPEDVEQTVHAHIMAKLEEYDIPVEIVDVVVSGSRCRGLEQEGSDLDVVVEYKGRESEDDLFNAFNEDGLMIGGVKVDINPITEGKTGTLATYLPGVESYLAEKQAMQKAPAVEVIPDTGGKY
;
A
#
# COMPACT_ATOMS: atom_id res chain seq x y z
N MET A 1 -2.43 -27.81 -16.45
CA MET A 1 -2.69 -27.07 -17.71
C MET A 1 -2.90 -25.61 -17.36
N ALA A 2 -2.47 -24.68 -18.22
CA ALA A 2 -2.74 -23.27 -18.01
C ALA A 2 -3.12 -22.59 -19.34
N PHE A 3 -3.98 -21.58 -19.25
CA PHE A 3 -4.54 -20.86 -20.39
C PHE A 3 -4.66 -19.36 -20.09
N ALA A 4 -4.40 -18.53 -21.09
CA ALA A 4 -4.85 -17.15 -21.11
C ALA A 4 -6.26 -17.10 -21.70
N ILE A 5 -7.17 -16.42 -21.03
CA ILE A 5 -8.59 -16.29 -21.38
C ILE A 5 -9.00 -14.84 -21.10
N ASP A 6 -9.23 -14.06 -22.17
CA ASP A 6 -9.46 -12.61 -22.10
C ASP A 6 -8.32 -11.89 -21.33
N ASP A 7 -8.62 -11.26 -20.21
CA ASP A 7 -7.68 -10.55 -19.34
C ASP A 7 -7.21 -11.37 -18.13
N LYS A 8 -7.40 -12.69 -18.16
CA LYS A 8 -7.10 -13.60 -17.04
C LYS A 8 -6.24 -14.77 -17.46
N PHE A 9 -5.56 -15.36 -16.48
CA PHE A 9 -4.89 -16.64 -16.61
C PHE A 9 -5.57 -17.67 -15.72
N VAL A 10 -5.83 -18.84 -16.25
CA VAL A 10 -6.45 -19.95 -15.52
C VAL A 10 -5.52 -21.13 -15.54
N SER A 11 -5.16 -21.64 -14.38
CA SER A 11 -4.42 -22.89 -14.24
C SER A 11 -5.30 -23.96 -13.57
N ILE A 12 -5.12 -25.22 -13.94
CA ILE A 12 -5.79 -26.35 -13.36
C ILE A 12 -4.89 -27.59 -13.43
N GLN A 13 -4.82 -28.32 -12.33
CA GLN A 13 -4.05 -29.55 -12.22
C GLN A 13 -4.77 -30.57 -11.37
N PHE A 14 -4.48 -31.89 -11.57
CA PHE A 14 -5.03 -32.95 -10.75
C PHE A 14 -4.40 -32.93 -9.35
N CYS A 15 -5.22 -33.07 -8.33
CA CYS A 15 -4.79 -33.23 -6.94
C CYS A 15 -5.57 -34.33 -6.23
N GLU A 16 -5.20 -34.64 -4.99
CA GLU A 16 -5.96 -35.58 -4.15
C GLU A 16 -7.35 -34.99 -3.85
N GLY A 17 -8.40 -35.64 -4.35
CA GLY A 17 -9.78 -35.23 -4.16
C GLY A 17 -10.43 -34.50 -5.34
N GLY A 18 -9.66 -34.17 -6.41
CA GLY A 18 -10.24 -33.50 -7.57
C GLY A 18 -9.21 -32.71 -8.38
N TYR A 19 -9.47 -31.43 -8.57
CA TYR A 19 -8.60 -30.55 -9.36
C TYR A 19 -8.31 -29.25 -8.60
N ASP A 20 -7.05 -28.98 -8.36
CA ASP A 20 -6.57 -27.70 -7.86
C ASP A 20 -6.57 -26.68 -9.00
N TYR A 21 -7.13 -25.48 -8.76
CA TYR A 21 -7.18 -24.43 -9.77
C TYR A 21 -6.82 -23.07 -9.19
N SER A 22 -6.30 -22.21 -10.04
CA SER A 22 -6.05 -20.80 -9.74
C SER A 22 -6.44 -19.93 -10.91
N ILE A 23 -7.06 -18.80 -10.60
CA ILE A 23 -7.45 -17.76 -11.56
C ILE A 23 -6.69 -16.50 -11.20
N LEU A 24 -5.85 -16.05 -12.11
CA LEU A 24 -5.04 -14.85 -11.94
C LEU A 24 -5.53 -13.74 -12.86
N GLY A 25 -5.39 -12.49 -12.41
CA GLY A 25 -5.62 -11.32 -13.24
C GLY A 25 -4.49 -11.08 -14.26
N ALA A 26 -4.64 -10.04 -15.08
CA ALA A 26 -3.60 -9.62 -16.03
C ALA A 26 -2.30 -9.18 -15.33
N ASP A 27 -2.38 -8.81 -14.06
CA ASP A 27 -1.26 -8.45 -13.18
C ASP A 27 -0.69 -9.65 -12.40
N TYR A 28 -1.12 -10.87 -12.74
CA TYR A 28 -0.74 -12.14 -12.11
C TYR A 28 -1.17 -12.30 -10.64
N LYS A 29 -2.02 -11.42 -10.12
CA LYS A 29 -2.58 -11.57 -8.78
C LYS A 29 -3.69 -12.59 -8.75
N LEU A 30 -3.79 -13.35 -7.65
CA LEU A 30 -4.85 -14.31 -7.46
C LEU A 30 -6.21 -13.61 -7.33
N ILE A 31 -7.14 -13.97 -8.22
CA ILE A 31 -8.53 -13.51 -8.17
C ILE A 31 -9.40 -14.54 -7.45
N ASP A 32 -9.21 -15.83 -7.79
CA ASP A 32 -9.93 -16.95 -7.21
C ASP A 32 -9.09 -18.22 -7.34
N GLY A 33 -9.38 -19.23 -6.49
CA GLY A 33 -8.68 -20.50 -6.53
C GLY A 33 -9.16 -21.45 -5.44
N GLY A 34 -8.82 -22.70 -5.62
CA GLY A 34 -9.20 -23.75 -4.66
C GLY A 34 -9.19 -25.14 -5.27
N VAL A 35 -9.89 -26.05 -4.61
CA VAL A 35 -10.04 -27.44 -5.08
C VAL A 35 -11.46 -27.65 -5.60
N TYR A 36 -11.55 -27.98 -6.89
CA TYR A 36 -12.79 -28.45 -7.49
C TYR A 36 -12.97 -29.93 -7.12
N ASP A 37 -13.86 -30.21 -6.16
CA ASP A 37 -14.06 -31.51 -5.53
C ASP A 37 -14.95 -32.40 -6.37
N ASN A 38 -14.46 -32.87 -7.52
CA ASN A 38 -15.10 -33.90 -8.33
C ASN A 38 -14.04 -34.66 -9.16
N PRO A 39 -13.43 -35.70 -8.60
CA PRO A 39 -12.39 -36.47 -9.28
C PRO A 39 -12.92 -37.37 -10.42
N ASP A 40 -14.25 -37.57 -10.52
CA ASP A 40 -14.87 -38.49 -11.47
C ASP A 40 -15.09 -37.89 -12.88
N ILE A 41 -14.88 -36.58 -13.04
CA ILE A 41 -14.98 -35.92 -14.34
C ILE A 41 -13.59 -35.67 -14.95
N THR A 42 -13.58 -35.31 -16.22
CA THR A 42 -12.30 -34.96 -16.88
C THR A 42 -11.85 -33.55 -16.49
N ILE A 43 -10.54 -33.30 -16.54
CA ILE A 43 -9.98 -31.97 -16.27
C ILE A 43 -10.59 -30.88 -17.19
N HIS A 44 -10.97 -31.22 -18.42
CA HIS A 44 -11.64 -30.30 -19.32
C HIS A 44 -13.07 -29.96 -18.88
N ALA A 45 -13.80 -30.95 -18.33
CA ALA A 45 -15.12 -30.72 -17.79
C ALA A 45 -15.04 -29.85 -16.53
N ALA A 46 -14.11 -30.15 -15.61
CA ALA A 46 -13.85 -29.32 -14.43
C ALA A 46 -13.49 -27.88 -14.82
N LEU A 47 -12.61 -27.71 -15.80
CA LEU A 47 -12.25 -26.37 -16.31
C LEU A 47 -13.47 -25.63 -16.89
N ASN A 48 -14.35 -26.33 -17.63
CA ASN A 48 -15.55 -25.71 -18.19
C ASN A 48 -16.51 -25.24 -17.06
N ASP A 49 -16.73 -26.07 -16.04
CA ASP A 49 -17.58 -25.73 -14.92
C ASP A 49 -17.04 -24.49 -14.16
N ILE A 50 -15.72 -24.46 -13.88
CA ILE A 50 -15.05 -23.31 -13.24
C ILE A 50 -15.22 -22.03 -14.09
N LEU A 51 -15.05 -22.12 -15.40
CA LEU A 51 -15.19 -20.99 -16.30
C LEU A 51 -16.64 -20.52 -16.43
N GLU A 52 -17.61 -21.44 -16.41
CA GLU A 52 -19.05 -21.12 -16.40
C GLU A 52 -19.44 -20.34 -15.14
N ASP A 53 -18.95 -20.75 -13.98
CA ASP A 53 -19.16 -20.04 -12.71
C ASP A 53 -18.59 -18.61 -12.73
N MET A 54 -17.53 -18.39 -13.50
CA MET A 54 -16.95 -17.05 -13.75
C MET A 54 -17.71 -16.25 -14.83
N GLY A 55 -18.74 -16.82 -15.46
CA GLY A 55 -19.45 -16.20 -16.57
C GLY A 55 -18.67 -16.18 -17.89
N VAL A 56 -17.62 -17.02 -18.03
CA VAL A 56 -16.84 -17.15 -19.26
C VAL A 56 -17.54 -18.15 -20.18
N SER A 57 -17.82 -17.73 -21.43
CA SER A 57 -18.44 -18.59 -22.43
C SER A 57 -17.53 -19.75 -22.85
N GLU A 58 -18.09 -20.94 -23.07
CA GLU A 58 -17.36 -22.07 -23.67
C GLU A 58 -16.72 -21.75 -25.03
N GLN A 59 -17.24 -20.73 -25.73
CA GLN A 59 -16.73 -20.28 -27.02
C GLN A 59 -15.58 -19.28 -26.91
N THR A 60 -15.24 -18.82 -25.71
CA THR A 60 -14.12 -17.90 -25.50
C THR A 60 -12.80 -18.59 -25.85
N GLU A 61 -11.96 -17.90 -26.63
CA GLU A 61 -10.66 -18.43 -27.03
C GLU A 61 -9.79 -18.69 -25.81
N ARG A 62 -9.16 -19.86 -25.77
CA ARG A 62 -8.25 -20.32 -24.73
C ARG A 62 -6.87 -20.50 -25.32
N VAL A 63 -5.98 -19.58 -25.02
CA VAL A 63 -4.60 -19.64 -25.50
C VAL A 63 -3.76 -20.38 -24.47
N PRO A 64 -3.20 -21.58 -24.81
CA PRO A 64 -2.32 -22.29 -23.89
C PRO A 64 -1.12 -21.44 -23.48
N VAL A 65 -0.80 -21.44 -22.20
CA VAL A 65 0.39 -20.80 -21.64
C VAL A 65 1.23 -21.82 -20.88
N ASP A 66 2.51 -21.52 -20.72
CA ASP A 66 3.37 -22.37 -19.90
C ASP A 66 2.97 -22.25 -18.43
N TYR A 67 2.69 -23.38 -17.80
CA TYR A 67 2.23 -23.44 -16.42
C TYR A 67 3.32 -23.01 -15.43
N GLU A 68 4.58 -23.45 -15.67
CA GLU A 68 5.69 -23.15 -14.76
C GLU A 68 6.02 -21.65 -14.82
N GLU A 69 6.07 -21.08 -16.03
CA GLU A 69 6.28 -19.64 -16.21
C GLU A 69 5.15 -18.79 -15.60
N LEU A 70 3.90 -19.24 -15.71
CA LEU A 70 2.76 -18.56 -15.13
C LEU A 70 2.84 -18.53 -13.59
N MET A 71 3.14 -19.67 -12.99
CA MET A 71 3.24 -19.79 -11.53
C MET A 71 4.45 -19.03 -10.97
N GLU A 72 5.59 -19.04 -11.66
CA GLU A 72 6.76 -18.24 -11.28
C GLU A 72 6.45 -16.73 -11.25
N LYS A 73 5.65 -16.25 -12.20
CA LYS A 73 5.20 -14.85 -12.22
C LYS A 73 4.25 -14.56 -11.06
N ALA A 74 3.29 -15.45 -10.80
CA ALA A 74 2.36 -15.31 -9.68
C ALA A 74 3.10 -15.28 -8.33
N ASP A 75 4.01 -16.21 -8.10
CA ASP A 75 4.85 -16.29 -6.89
C ASP A 75 5.68 -15.01 -6.71
N THR A 76 6.24 -14.46 -7.81
CA THR A 76 7.02 -13.22 -7.78
C THR A 76 6.16 -12.03 -7.35
N VAL A 77 4.93 -11.93 -7.85
CA VAL A 77 3.98 -10.88 -7.47
C VAL A 77 3.55 -11.02 -6.01
N GLU A 78 3.22 -12.23 -5.57
CA GLU A 78 2.85 -12.52 -4.19
C GLU A 78 3.99 -12.16 -3.21
N GLN A 79 5.23 -12.53 -3.52
CA GLN A 79 6.40 -12.19 -2.70
C GLN A 79 6.60 -10.67 -2.62
N ALA A 80 6.45 -9.96 -3.74
CA ALA A 80 6.56 -8.50 -3.76
C ALA A 80 5.48 -7.83 -2.89
N GLU A 81 4.25 -8.36 -2.88
CA GLU A 81 3.18 -7.87 -2.02
C GLU A 81 3.45 -8.14 -0.52
N ILE A 82 3.96 -9.33 -0.19
CA ILE A 82 4.35 -9.67 1.18
C ILE A 82 5.45 -8.72 1.67
N GLU A 83 6.48 -8.48 0.86
CA GLU A 83 7.55 -7.55 1.19
C GLU A 83 7.04 -6.11 1.34
N ALA A 84 6.15 -5.66 0.44
CA ALA A 84 5.53 -4.34 0.52
C ALA A 84 4.73 -4.17 1.82
N ASN A 85 3.91 -5.14 2.17
CA ASN A 85 3.13 -5.13 3.41
C ASN A 85 4.03 -5.13 4.65
N HIS A 86 5.17 -5.84 4.60
CA HIS A 86 6.16 -5.84 5.68
C HIS A 86 6.77 -4.46 5.91
N VAL A 87 7.15 -3.75 4.84
CA VAL A 87 7.70 -2.38 4.93
C VAL A 87 6.72 -1.43 5.61
N VAL A 88 5.45 -1.45 5.20
CA VAL A 88 4.40 -0.59 5.78
C VAL A 88 4.14 -0.96 7.24
N SER A 89 4.01 -2.27 7.54
CA SER A 89 3.78 -2.77 8.89
C SER A 89 4.91 -2.40 9.85
N ASP A 90 6.16 -2.58 9.45
CA ASP A 90 7.33 -2.22 10.25
C ASP A 90 7.42 -0.71 10.50
N PHE A 91 7.06 0.10 9.51
CA PHE A 91 7.02 1.56 9.67
C PHE A 91 5.95 1.98 10.68
N LYS A 92 4.72 1.42 10.58
CA LYS A 92 3.62 1.66 11.53
C LYS A 92 3.97 1.19 12.95
N ALA A 93 4.61 0.02 13.10
CA ALA A 93 5.05 -0.49 14.39
C ALA A 93 6.03 0.47 15.09
N LYS A 94 7.03 0.97 14.38
CA LYS A 94 7.97 1.98 14.90
C LYS A 94 7.25 3.31 15.22
N THR A 95 6.27 3.70 14.41
CA THR A 95 5.47 4.90 14.68
C THR A 95 4.71 4.75 16.00
N ASN A 96 4.08 3.61 16.23
CA ASN A 96 3.37 3.33 17.49
C ASN A 96 4.26 3.38 18.74
N GLU A 97 5.55 3.04 18.59
CA GLU A 97 6.52 3.10 19.68
C GLU A 97 7.03 4.52 19.99
N MET A 98 7.08 5.39 18.99
CA MET A 98 7.81 6.65 19.06
C MET A 98 6.92 7.91 18.98
N PHE A 99 5.68 7.77 18.54
CA PHE A 99 4.72 8.86 18.40
C PHE A 99 4.31 9.41 19.76
N ASN A 100 4.36 10.73 19.90
CA ASN A 100 3.77 11.41 21.05
C ASN A 100 2.28 11.60 20.80
N ASP A 101 1.43 10.98 21.62
CA ASP A 101 -0.02 11.08 21.46
C ASP A 101 -0.51 12.53 21.36
N ILE A 102 -1.58 12.73 20.61
CA ILE A 102 -2.20 14.03 20.44
C ILE A 102 -3.55 14.00 21.15
N GLU A 103 -3.63 14.59 22.34
CA GLU A 103 -4.82 14.57 23.20
C GLU A 103 -5.33 13.14 23.51
N GLY A 104 -4.40 12.19 23.65
CA GLY A 104 -4.71 10.79 23.92
C GLY A 104 -5.04 9.96 22.67
N GLN A 105 -4.90 10.52 21.47
CA GLN A 105 -5.05 9.78 20.22
C GLN A 105 -3.73 9.11 19.80
N SER A 106 -3.81 7.81 19.53
CA SER A 106 -2.73 7.02 18.98
C SER A 106 -2.55 7.29 17.48
N PRO A 107 -1.46 6.84 16.84
CA PRO A 107 -1.31 6.89 15.39
C PRO A 107 -2.48 6.24 14.65
N GLU A 108 -2.97 5.12 15.16
CA GLU A 108 -4.11 4.41 14.56
C GLU A 108 -5.42 5.22 14.65
N ASP A 109 -5.69 5.89 15.77
CA ASP A 109 -6.86 6.78 15.91
C ASP A 109 -6.78 7.96 14.94
N VAL A 110 -5.56 8.51 14.75
CA VAL A 110 -5.28 9.56 13.75
C VAL A 110 -5.54 9.04 12.33
N GLU A 111 -4.99 7.90 11.95
CA GLU A 111 -5.16 7.28 10.63
C GLU A 111 -6.64 7.02 10.32
N GLN A 112 -7.41 6.51 11.29
CA GLN A 112 -8.86 6.31 11.17
C GLN A 112 -9.62 7.62 11.00
N THR A 113 -9.26 8.66 11.74
CA THR A 113 -9.88 9.99 11.63
C THR A 113 -9.62 10.61 10.26
N VAL A 114 -8.38 10.52 9.78
CA VAL A 114 -7.99 11.01 8.45
C VAL A 114 -8.69 10.21 7.35
N HIS A 115 -8.74 8.88 7.47
CA HIS A 115 -9.44 8.03 6.52
C HIS A 115 -10.93 8.42 6.41
N ALA A 116 -11.61 8.61 7.54
CA ALA A 116 -13.02 9.04 7.54
C ALA A 116 -13.21 10.41 6.88
N HIS A 117 -12.30 11.37 7.12
CA HIS A 117 -12.31 12.67 6.45
C HIS A 117 -12.14 12.55 4.94
N ILE A 118 -11.17 11.73 4.49
CA ILE A 118 -10.93 11.47 3.06
C ILE A 118 -12.17 10.86 2.40
N MET A 119 -12.77 9.83 3.01
CA MET A 119 -13.97 9.20 2.46
C MET A 119 -15.13 10.18 2.30
N ALA A 120 -15.30 11.11 3.26
CA ALA A 120 -16.31 12.16 3.16
C ALA A 120 -16.01 13.13 2.00
N LYS A 121 -14.74 13.48 1.76
CA LYS A 121 -14.32 14.31 0.63
C LYS A 121 -14.51 13.62 -0.72
N LEU A 122 -14.19 12.34 -0.81
CA LEU A 122 -14.43 11.56 -2.02
C LEU A 122 -15.92 11.48 -2.37
N GLU A 123 -16.78 11.32 -1.37
CA GLU A 123 -18.23 11.33 -1.55
C GLU A 123 -18.75 12.75 -1.94
N GLU A 124 -18.27 13.80 -1.27
CA GLU A 124 -18.67 15.20 -1.53
C GLU A 124 -18.38 15.63 -2.97
N TYR A 125 -17.22 15.23 -3.51
CA TYR A 125 -16.74 15.62 -4.85
C TYR A 125 -16.99 14.57 -5.93
N ASP A 126 -17.64 13.44 -5.61
CA ASP A 126 -17.86 12.31 -6.53
C ASP A 126 -16.55 11.83 -7.19
N ILE A 127 -15.49 11.68 -6.38
CA ILE A 127 -14.16 11.30 -6.86
C ILE A 127 -14.00 9.77 -6.82
N PRO A 128 -13.85 9.10 -7.98
CA PRO A 128 -13.81 7.63 -8.06
C PRO A 128 -12.41 7.06 -7.87
N VAL A 129 -11.86 7.17 -6.66
CA VAL A 129 -10.58 6.55 -6.27
C VAL A 129 -10.79 5.56 -5.13
N GLU A 130 -9.92 4.55 -5.07
CA GLU A 130 -9.85 3.59 -3.98
C GLU A 130 -8.69 3.97 -3.05
N ILE A 131 -8.95 4.10 -1.76
CA ILE A 131 -7.91 4.30 -0.76
C ILE A 131 -7.32 2.95 -0.38
N VAL A 132 -6.00 2.81 -0.54
CA VAL A 132 -5.27 1.59 -0.21
C VAL A 132 -4.91 1.55 1.26
N ASP A 133 -4.22 2.58 1.77
CA ASP A 133 -3.89 2.71 3.19
C ASP A 133 -3.56 4.17 3.54
N VAL A 134 -3.60 4.45 4.84
CA VAL A 134 -3.31 5.76 5.45
C VAL A 134 -2.24 5.57 6.51
N VAL A 135 -1.18 6.38 6.49
CA VAL A 135 -0.02 6.22 7.38
C VAL A 135 0.42 7.56 7.95
N VAL A 136 0.50 7.67 9.27
CA VAL A 136 1.13 8.82 9.94
C VAL A 136 2.61 8.87 9.59
N SER A 137 3.08 10.03 9.15
CA SER A 137 4.43 10.26 8.61
C SER A 137 5.08 11.50 9.24
N GLY A 138 6.13 12.01 8.58
CA GLY A 138 6.83 13.22 8.96
C GLY A 138 7.53 13.14 10.32
N SER A 139 7.80 14.28 10.92
CA SER A 139 8.59 14.33 12.17
C SER A 139 7.87 13.72 13.36
N ARG A 140 6.54 13.81 13.40
CA ARG A 140 5.73 13.31 14.53
C ARG A 140 5.76 11.80 14.65
N CYS A 141 5.83 11.07 13.53
CA CYS A 141 5.87 9.60 13.57
C CYS A 141 7.12 9.02 14.27
N ARG A 142 8.10 9.86 14.59
CA ARG A 142 9.34 9.49 15.32
C ARG A 142 9.59 10.36 16.57
N GLY A 143 8.59 11.12 17.04
CA GLY A 143 8.76 12.00 18.19
C GLY A 143 9.80 13.11 17.97
N LEU A 144 10.00 13.55 16.72
CA LEU A 144 10.98 14.56 16.32
C LEU A 144 10.32 15.90 15.99
N GLU A 145 9.05 16.07 16.34
CA GLU A 145 8.31 17.30 16.14
C GLU A 145 8.87 18.44 17.00
N GLN A 146 8.67 19.65 16.49
CA GLN A 146 8.93 20.90 17.19
C GLN A 146 7.61 21.63 17.44
N GLU A 147 7.64 22.66 18.29
CA GLU A 147 6.47 23.52 18.47
C GLU A 147 5.99 24.09 17.14
N GLY A 148 4.70 23.87 16.84
CA GLY A 148 4.10 24.29 15.58
C GLY A 148 4.29 23.34 14.39
N SER A 149 4.89 22.15 14.60
CA SER A 149 4.96 21.13 13.55
C SER A 149 3.56 20.60 13.20
N ASP A 150 3.27 20.52 11.91
CA ASP A 150 2.08 19.87 11.38
C ASP A 150 2.12 18.35 11.62
N LEU A 151 0.99 17.69 11.42
CA LEU A 151 0.84 16.24 11.42
C LEU A 151 0.76 15.75 9.98
N ASP A 152 1.87 15.23 9.47
CA ASP A 152 1.95 14.70 8.13
C ASP A 152 1.31 13.32 8.06
N VAL A 153 0.40 13.10 7.10
CA VAL A 153 -0.21 11.81 6.82
C VAL A 153 -0.09 11.51 5.33
N VAL A 154 0.41 10.33 5.00
CA VAL A 154 0.54 9.87 3.61
C VAL A 154 -0.57 8.88 3.32
N VAL A 155 -1.19 9.02 2.15
CA VAL A 155 -2.34 8.22 1.72
C VAL A 155 -2.05 7.61 0.37
N GLU A 156 -1.96 6.29 0.30
CA GLU A 156 -1.87 5.60 -0.98
C GLU A 156 -3.26 5.40 -1.56
N TYR A 157 -3.41 5.71 -2.86
CA TYR A 157 -4.67 5.50 -3.57
C TYR A 157 -4.45 4.86 -4.94
N LYS A 158 -5.50 4.19 -5.44
CA LYS A 158 -5.64 3.71 -6.81
C LYS A 158 -6.72 4.50 -7.52
N GLY A 159 -6.41 5.03 -8.70
CA GLY A 159 -7.35 5.83 -9.49
C GLY A 159 -6.63 6.60 -10.59
N ARG A 160 -7.39 7.44 -11.30
CA ARG A 160 -6.86 8.27 -12.40
C ARG A 160 -6.69 9.74 -12.01
N GLU A 161 -7.18 10.11 -10.86
CA GLU A 161 -7.08 11.49 -10.35
C GLU A 161 -5.62 11.84 -10.04
N SER A 162 -5.27 13.12 -10.22
CA SER A 162 -3.91 13.56 -9.93
C SER A 162 -3.69 13.73 -8.43
N GLU A 163 -2.46 13.46 -7.96
CA GLU A 163 -2.07 13.70 -6.56
C GLU A 163 -2.32 15.16 -6.14
N ASP A 164 -2.10 16.12 -7.05
CA ASP A 164 -2.25 17.56 -6.78
C ASP A 164 -3.73 17.94 -6.57
N ASP A 165 -4.65 17.36 -7.35
CA ASP A 165 -6.09 17.60 -7.20
C ASP A 165 -6.61 17.00 -5.91
N LEU A 166 -6.19 15.76 -5.58
CA LEU A 166 -6.54 15.10 -4.33
C LEU A 166 -5.94 15.81 -3.12
N PHE A 167 -4.69 16.30 -3.21
CA PHE A 167 -4.08 17.10 -2.16
C PHE A 167 -4.92 18.35 -1.86
N ASN A 168 -5.35 19.07 -2.87
CA ASN A 168 -6.21 20.24 -2.69
C ASN A 168 -7.56 19.87 -2.05
N ALA A 169 -8.21 18.82 -2.53
CA ALA A 169 -9.51 18.38 -2.02
C ALA A 169 -9.44 17.92 -0.55
N PHE A 170 -8.41 17.16 -0.18
CA PHE A 170 -8.29 16.62 1.18
C PHE A 170 -7.88 17.67 2.21
N ASN A 171 -7.17 18.74 1.79
CA ASN A 171 -6.62 19.75 2.70
C ASN A 171 -7.40 21.08 2.71
N GLU A 172 -8.43 21.27 1.87
CA GLU A 172 -9.14 22.56 1.74
C GLU A 172 -9.76 23.07 3.03
N ASP A 173 -10.33 22.17 3.86
CA ASP A 173 -10.97 22.52 5.13
C ASP A 173 -10.00 22.67 6.30
N GLY A 174 -8.72 22.30 6.11
CA GLY A 174 -7.70 22.39 7.14
C GLY A 174 -8.01 21.53 8.36
N LEU A 175 -8.11 20.19 8.17
CA LEU A 175 -8.36 19.22 9.26
C LEU A 175 -7.43 19.46 10.44
N MET A 176 -8.01 19.50 11.65
CA MET A 176 -7.29 19.64 12.91
C MET A 176 -7.54 18.45 13.80
N ILE A 177 -6.48 17.90 14.40
CA ILE A 177 -6.56 16.85 15.41
C ILE A 177 -5.84 17.35 16.67
N GLY A 178 -6.55 17.48 17.77
CA GLY A 178 -5.97 17.97 19.03
C GLY A 178 -5.26 19.32 18.90
N GLY A 179 -5.82 20.23 18.09
CA GLY A 179 -5.21 21.54 17.83
C GLY A 179 -4.00 21.52 16.90
N VAL A 180 -3.61 20.35 16.37
CA VAL A 180 -2.53 20.18 15.37
C VAL A 180 -3.14 20.11 13.96
N LYS A 181 -2.61 20.91 13.05
CA LYS A 181 -3.02 20.87 11.66
C LYS A 181 -2.55 19.55 11.01
N VAL A 182 -3.43 18.91 10.26
CA VAL A 182 -3.10 17.72 9.47
C VAL A 182 -2.79 18.13 8.04
N ASP A 183 -1.66 17.64 7.53
CA ASP A 183 -1.29 17.73 6.12
C ASP A 183 -1.41 16.34 5.48
N ILE A 184 -2.39 16.18 4.59
CA ILE A 184 -2.72 14.91 3.93
C ILE A 184 -2.05 14.87 2.56
N ASN A 185 -1.11 13.93 2.38
CA ASN A 185 -0.30 13.78 1.18
C ASN A 185 -0.70 12.52 0.40
N PRO A 186 -1.53 12.64 -0.65
CA PRO A 186 -1.89 11.51 -1.49
C PRO A 186 -0.73 11.10 -2.40
N ILE A 187 -0.50 9.80 -2.52
CA ILE A 187 0.48 9.19 -3.42
C ILE A 187 -0.14 8.06 -4.23
N THR A 188 0.36 7.85 -5.45
CA THR A 188 -0.07 6.73 -6.30
C THR A 188 1.12 6.13 -7.03
N GLU A 189 1.04 4.83 -7.32
CA GLU A 189 2.10 4.05 -7.98
C GLU A 189 2.60 4.72 -9.27
N GLY A 190 1.68 5.32 -10.05
CA GLY A 190 2.00 5.94 -11.35
C GLY A 190 2.80 7.26 -11.26
N LYS A 191 2.97 7.89 -10.07
CA LYS A 191 3.65 9.18 -9.90
C LYS A 191 4.69 9.13 -8.77
N THR A 192 4.26 9.22 -7.51
CA THR A 192 5.18 9.24 -6.36
C THR A 192 5.63 7.83 -5.96
N GLY A 193 4.80 6.82 -6.22
CA GLY A 193 5.02 5.43 -5.83
C GLY A 193 3.99 4.94 -4.83
N THR A 194 4.20 3.71 -4.34
CA THR A 194 3.40 3.10 -3.27
C THR A 194 3.97 3.45 -1.90
N LEU A 195 3.23 3.23 -0.82
CA LEU A 195 3.74 3.37 0.55
C LEU A 195 5.01 2.54 0.77
N ALA A 196 5.07 1.31 0.24
CA ALA A 196 6.24 0.45 0.36
C ALA A 196 7.51 1.04 -0.28
N THR A 197 7.37 1.80 -1.37
CA THR A 197 8.50 2.46 -2.04
C THR A 197 8.82 3.84 -1.45
N TYR A 198 7.84 4.53 -0.90
CA TYR A 198 7.96 5.87 -0.34
C TYR A 198 8.52 5.89 1.08
N LEU A 199 7.99 5.04 1.98
CA LEU A 199 8.32 5.05 3.41
C LEU A 199 9.80 4.80 3.74
N PRO A 200 10.56 3.97 3.01
CA PRO A 200 12.02 3.85 3.22
C PRO A 200 12.78 5.16 3.07
N GLY A 201 12.36 6.03 2.15
CA GLY A 201 12.93 7.38 1.98
C GLY A 201 12.62 8.28 3.19
N VAL A 202 11.41 8.23 3.69
CA VAL A 202 10.99 8.92 4.92
C VAL A 202 11.79 8.44 6.12
N GLU A 203 11.93 7.12 6.31
CA GLU A 203 12.72 6.53 7.39
C GLU A 203 14.17 7.02 7.37
N SER A 204 14.80 7.02 6.19
CA SER A 204 16.18 7.49 6.02
C SER A 204 16.33 8.95 6.39
N TYR A 205 15.42 9.81 5.93
CA TYR A 205 15.39 11.23 6.27
C TYR A 205 15.23 11.47 7.78
N LEU A 206 14.32 10.75 8.42
CA LEU A 206 14.06 10.88 9.86
C LEU A 206 15.23 10.36 10.71
N ALA A 207 15.91 9.31 10.26
CA ALA A 207 17.13 8.81 10.91
C ALA A 207 18.26 9.83 10.87
N GLU A 208 18.47 10.51 9.73
CA GLU A 208 19.43 11.60 9.61
C GLU A 208 19.09 12.78 10.53
N LYS A 209 17.82 13.20 10.56
CA LYS A 209 17.33 14.26 11.44
C LYS A 209 17.55 13.94 12.90
N GLN A 210 17.28 12.71 13.32
CA GLN A 210 17.53 12.23 14.69
C GLN A 210 19.02 12.22 15.02
N ALA A 211 19.89 11.83 14.10
CA ALA A 211 21.33 11.85 14.29
C ALA A 211 21.86 13.28 14.48
N MET A 212 21.36 14.24 13.71
CA MET A 212 21.72 15.66 13.84
C MET A 212 21.30 16.25 15.19
N GLN A 213 20.13 15.87 15.71
CA GLN A 213 19.67 16.34 17.04
C GLN A 213 20.50 15.75 18.19
N LYS A 214 21.06 14.56 18.02
CA LYS A 214 21.92 13.88 19.01
C LYS A 214 23.38 14.30 18.95
N ALA A 215 23.81 14.99 17.87
CA ALA A 215 25.18 15.46 17.73
C ALA A 215 25.47 16.52 18.80
N PRO A 216 26.58 16.40 19.58
CA PRO A 216 26.93 17.41 20.56
C PRO A 216 27.18 18.74 19.85
N ALA A 217 26.66 19.84 20.42
CA ALA A 217 26.95 21.18 19.93
C ALA A 217 28.48 21.33 19.86
N VAL A 218 29.01 21.62 18.66
CA VAL A 218 30.41 21.92 18.52
C VAL A 218 30.66 23.23 19.31
N GLU A 219 31.33 23.15 20.47
CA GLU A 219 31.80 24.33 21.18
C GLU A 219 32.68 25.09 20.21
N VAL A 220 32.17 26.23 19.71
CA VAL A 220 32.98 27.22 19.02
C VAL A 220 33.92 27.80 20.09
N ILE A 221 35.14 27.27 20.16
CA ILE A 221 36.18 27.86 20.99
C ILE A 221 36.37 29.28 20.44
N PRO A 222 36.11 30.34 21.23
CA PRO A 222 36.39 31.68 20.75
C PRO A 222 37.87 31.79 20.47
N ASP A 223 38.23 32.20 19.26
CA ASP A 223 39.59 32.53 18.88
C ASP A 223 40.09 33.68 19.79
N THR A 224 40.82 33.30 20.83
CA THR A 224 41.48 34.25 21.67
C THR A 224 42.69 34.78 20.89
N GLY A 225 42.42 35.75 20.00
CA GLY A 225 43.41 36.47 19.23
C GLY A 225 44.53 36.97 20.12
N GLY A 226 45.64 36.21 20.14
CA GLY A 226 46.88 36.64 20.75
C GLY A 226 47.42 37.88 20.01
N LYS A 227 47.39 39.00 20.67
CA LYS A 227 48.17 40.17 20.26
C LYS A 227 49.64 39.87 20.47
N TYR A 228 50.38 39.92 19.38
CA TYR A 228 51.82 40.22 19.42
C TYR A 228 52.06 41.51 18.72
#